data_5c759320548e66162ec69299a31a6cd2
#
_entry.id   5c759320548e66162ec69299a31a6cd2
#
_cell.length_a   1.000
_cell.length_b   1.000
_cell.length_c   1.000
_cell.angle_alpha   90.00
_cell.angle_beta   90.00
_cell.angle_gamma   90.00
#
_symmetry.space_group_name_H-M   'P 1'
#
loop_
_entity.id
_entity.type
_entity.pdbx_description
1 polymer ?
#
loop_
_entity_poly.entity_id
_entity_poly.type
_entity_poly.pdbx_seq_one_letter_code
_entity_poly.pdbx_strand_id
1 'polypeptide(L)'
;MVPRLGHIAFLNVLPLTYALAHGAAEGLDILRASPAQLNGRLEAKGLDVSGVSSITYARHADELLILPDVCIASDGDVRSVLLVSRVPAEEIGTQRVLLSDQSASSHALLKIILRRSYGAAPAYETRALTPEDPVPDGAAASLFIGDDALELYHHPPNGIRIYDLAYEWKRLTGARMVFGIWAAARSFAAAHPAELAMVHGRIAEAFRRWDEAKDAAIAAVLADGRFTRAQLTAYLGSAVVWHLDAETLAGLRLFYRYAAEDGLIVRTPAIELAAV
;
A
#
# COMPACT_ATOMS: atom_id res chain seq x y z
N MET A 1 -2.42 10.47 27.22
CA MET A 1 -1.27 9.72 26.70
C MET A 1 -0.88 10.32 25.36
N VAL A 2 0.39 10.29 24.95
CA VAL A 2 0.79 10.70 23.60
C VAL A 2 0.71 9.45 22.69
N PRO A 3 -0.21 9.43 21.68
CA PRO A 3 -0.33 8.30 20.77
C PRO A 3 0.90 8.13 19.88
N ARG A 4 1.32 6.87 19.68
CA ARG A 4 2.44 6.50 18.80
C ARG A 4 1.89 6.15 17.42
N LEU A 5 2.16 7.02 16.44
CA LEU A 5 1.67 6.89 15.06
C LEU A 5 2.78 6.41 14.11
N GLY A 6 2.58 5.27 13.45
CA GLY A 6 3.41 4.83 12.33
C GLY A 6 3.01 5.53 11.03
N HIS A 7 3.97 6.16 10.35
CA HIS A 7 3.77 6.88 9.11
C HIS A 7 4.68 6.37 7.99
N ILE A 8 4.07 5.92 6.90
CA ILE A 8 4.76 5.52 5.66
C ILE A 8 5.15 6.79 4.90
N ALA A 9 6.39 6.86 4.42
CA ALA A 9 6.90 8.05 3.72
C ALA A 9 6.94 7.90 2.19
N PHE A 10 5.91 7.30 1.59
CA PHE A 10 5.75 7.24 0.13
C PHE A 10 4.86 8.37 -0.39
N LEU A 11 5.00 8.70 -1.66
CA LEU A 11 4.21 9.74 -2.33
C LEU A 11 2.69 9.46 -2.28
N ASN A 12 2.26 8.20 -2.24
CA ASN A 12 0.83 7.85 -2.15
C ASN A 12 0.14 8.31 -0.85
N VAL A 13 0.89 8.70 0.16
CA VAL A 13 0.39 9.31 1.41
C VAL A 13 0.83 10.77 1.58
N LEU A 14 1.22 11.43 0.51
CA LEU A 14 1.64 12.84 0.52
C LEU A 14 0.62 13.78 1.21
N PRO A 15 -0.72 13.58 1.08
CA PRO A 15 -1.68 14.38 1.84
C PRO A 15 -1.41 14.37 3.34
N LEU A 16 -1.21 13.18 3.92
CA LEU A 16 -0.90 13.04 5.35
C LEU A 16 0.50 13.53 5.68
N THR A 17 1.50 13.21 4.85
CA THR A 17 2.88 13.68 5.04
C THR A 17 2.94 15.21 5.12
N TYR A 18 2.23 15.89 4.22
CA TYR A 18 2.16 17.35 4.20
C TYR A 18 1.43 17.90 5.43
N ALA A 19 0.27 17.33 5.79
CA ALA A 19 -0.48 17.75 6.97
C ALA A 19 0.34 17.58 8.26
N LEU A 20 1.06 16.47 8.43
CA LEU A 20 1.93 16.24 9.58
C LEU A 20 3.07 17.26 9.68
N ALA A 21 3.61 17.70 8.55
CA ALA A 21 4.62 18.76 8.51
C ALA A 21 4.04 20.15 8.83
N HIS A 22 2.70 20.34 8.75
CA HIS A 22 2.00 21.61 8.92
C HIS A 22 1.02 21.61 10.10
N GLY A 23 1.40 20.98 11.21
CA GLY A 23 0.70 21.06 12.50
C GLY A 23 -0.12 19.83 12.89
N ALA A 24 -0.47 18.93 11.96
CA ALA A 24 -1.22 17.71 12.31
C ALA A 24 -0.42 16.72 13.18
N ALA A 25 0.88 16.92 13.33
CA ALA A 25 1.76 16.13 14.20
C ALA A 25 1.70 16.50 15.68
N GLU A 26 1.10 17.65 16.04
CA GLU A 26 1.10 18.12 17.41
C GLU A 26 0.44 17.11 18.36
N GLY A 27 1.14 16.77 19.46
CA GLY A 27 0.68 15.79 20.44
C GLY A 27 0.70 14.33 19.96
N LEU A 28 1.43 14.03 18.88
CA LEU A 28 1.69 12.66 18.39
C LEU A 28 3.19 12.34 18.49
N ASP A 29 3.50 11.10 18.84
CA ASP A 29 4.83 10.50 18.64
C ASP A 29 4.85 9.75 17.31
N ILE A 30 5.58 10.30 16.33
CA ILE A 30 5.54 9.80 14.93
C ILE A 30 6.80 9.02 14.59
N LEU A 31 6.63 7.74 14.29
CA LEU A 31 7.67 6.90 13.71
C LEU A 31 7.51 6.84 12.18
N ARG A 32 8.49 7.38 11.45
CA ARG A 32 8.58 7.24 9.98
C ARG A 32 9.44 6.04 9.64
N ALA A 33 8.87 5.10 8.87
CA ALA A 33 9.57 3.89 8.47
C ALA A 33 8.94 3.26 7.20
N SER A 34 9.58 2.20 6.67
CA SER A 34 9.00 1.41 5.59
C SER A 34 7.75 0.65 6.04
N PRO A 35 6.83 0.28 5.12
CA PRO A 35 5.64 -0.51 5.48
C PRO A 35 5.99 -1.79 6.26
N ALA A 36 7.04 -2.51 5.86
CA ALA A 36 7.45 -3.74 6.53
C ALA A 36 7.88 -3.49 7.99
N GLN A 37 8.65 -2.42 8.23
CA GLN A 37 9.07 -2.04 9.58
C GLN A 37 7.89 -1.60 10.45
N LEU A 38 6.95 -0.83 9.88
CA LEU A 38 5.75 -0.39 10.60
C LEU A 38 4.83 -1.56 10.94
N ASN A 39 4.64 -2.52 10.03
CA ASN A 39 3.90 -3.75 10.30
C ASN A 39 4.48 -4.46 11.55
N GLY A 40 5.79 -4.74 11.55
CA GLY A 40 6.45 -5.41 12.68
C GLY A 40 6.40 -4.60 13.98
N ARG A 41 6.46 -3.26 13.91
CA ARG A 41 6.34 -2.40 15.10
C ARG A 41 4.92 -2.41 15.68
N LEU A 42 3.88 -2.42 14.84
CA LEU A 42 2.49 -2.51 15.31
C LEU A 42 2.23 -3.89 15.94
N GLU A 43 2.66 -4.97 15.29
CA GLU A 43 2.59 -6.35 15.80
C GLU A 43 3.30 -6.49 17.17
N ALA A 44 4.48 -5.88 17.32
CA ALA A 44 5.22 -5.85 18.57
C ALA A 44 4.67 -4.86 19.64
N LYS A 45 3.49 -4.24 19.39
CA LYS A 45 2.86 -3.23 20.28
C LYS A 45 3.75 -2.00 20.53
N GLY A 46 4.67 -1.73 19.61
CA GLY A 46 5.53 -0.54 19.60
C GLY A 46 4.85 0.69 19.03
N LEU A 47 3.67 0.52 18.38
CA LEU A 47 2.81 1.58 17.85
C LEU A 47 1.38 1.38 18.33
N ASP A 48 0.61 2.45 18.40
CA ASP A 48 -0.80 2.44 18.79
C ASP A 48 -1.71 2.48 17.56
N VAL A 49 -1.31 3.26 16.55
CA VAL A 49 -1.96 3.37 15.24
C VAL A 49 -0.88 3.38 14.15
N SER A 50 -1.14 2.74 13.02
CA SER A 50 -0.20 2.79 11.88
C SER A 50 -0.90 2.58 10.54
N GLY A 51 -0.39 3.23 9.49
CA GLY A 51 -0.58 2.76 8.13
C GLY A 51 0.13 1.41 7.97
N VAL A 52 -0.59 0.39 7.51
CA VAL A 52 -0.07 -0.97 7.35
C VAL A 52 -0.55 -1.59 6.04
N SER A 53 0.17 -2.60 5.58
CA SER A 53 -0.29 -3.44 4.48
C SER A 53 -1.64 -4.08 4.82
N SER A 54 -2.62 -4.06 3.92
CA SER A 54 -3.95 -4.63 4.19
C SER A 54 -3.90 -6.11 4.58
N ILE A 55 -2.97 -6.89 4.00
CA ILE A 55 -2.78 -8.31 4.38
C ILE A 55 -2.25 -8.49 5.81
N THR A 56 -1.57 -7.49 6.37
CA THR A 56 -1.13 -7.53 7.78
C THR A 56 -2.32 -7.52 8.71
N TYR A 57 -3.32 -6.69 8.44
CA TYR A 57 -4.58 -6.77 9.19
C TYR A 57 -5.21 -8.17 9.09
N ALA A 58 -5.25 -8.76 7.90
CA ALA A 58 -5.85 -10.08 7.73
C ALA A 58 -5.17 -11.18 8.56
N ARG A 59 -3.89 -11.03 8.85
CA ARG A 59 -3.11 -11.96 9.70
C ARG A 59 -3.29 -11.70 11.19
N HIS A 60 -3.64 -10.47 11.56
CA HIS A 60 -3.71 -9.98 12.96
C HIS A 60 -5.07 -9.36 13.30
N ALA A 61 -6.16 -9.80 12.62
CA ALA A 61 -7.50 -9.22 12.80
C ALA A 61 -8.03 -9.35 14.25
N ASP A 62 -7.57 -10.36 14.98
CA ASP A 62 -7.93 -10.56 16.38
C ASP A 62 -7.28 -9.50 17.32
N GLU A 63 -6.23 -8.80 16.87
CA GLU A 63 -5.48 -7.79 17.65
C GLU A 63 -5.67 -6.37 17.16
N LEU A 64 -6.18 -6.18 15.94
CA LEU A 64 -6.27 -4.90 15.24
C LEU A 64 -7.72 -4.51 14.95
N LEU A 65 -7.95 -3.20 14.83
CA LEU A 65 -9.15 -2.59 14.25
C LEU A 65 -8.74 -1.72 13.07
N ILE A 66 -9.53 -1.68 12.01
CA ILE A 66 -9.32 -0.78 10.87
C ILE A 66 -9.91 0.58 11.20
N LEU A 67 -9.17 1.67 10.99
CA LEU A 67 -9.73 3.02 11.03
C LEU A 67 -10.71 3.20 9.85
N PRO A 68 -11.92 3.73 10.10
CA PRO A 68 -12.87 3.97 9.02
C PRO A 68 -12.39 5.09 8.07
N ASP A 69 -13.07 5.25 6.97
CA ASP A 69 -12.99 6.37 6.01
C ASP A 69 -11.69 6.48 5.21
N VAL A 70 -10.60 5.85 5.64
CA VAL A 70 -9.26 6.05 5.07
C VAL A 70 -8.58 4.75 4.66
N CYS A 71 -7.97 4.74 3.48
CA CYS A 71 -7.17 3.62 2.97
C CYS A 71 -6.19 4.09 1.88
N ILE A 72 -5.37 3.18 1.38
CA ILE A 72 -4.61 3.33 0.13
C ILE A 72 -5.11 2.27 -0.83
N ALA A 73 -5.86 2.70 -1.83
CA ALA A 73 -6.50 1.83 -2.81
C ALA A 73 -6.36 2.39 -4.23
N SER A 74 -6.83 1.65 -5.23
CA SER A 74 -7.03 2.15 -6.58
C SER A 74 -8.24 1.50 -7.26
N ASP A 75 -8.76 2.18 -8.27
CA ASP A 75 -9.85 1.73 -9.13
C ASP A 75 -9.37 1.64 -10.58
N GLY A 76 -8.48 0.72 -10.86
CA GLY A 76 -7.72 0.58 -12.10
C GLY A 76 -6.23 0.65 -11.84
N ASP A 77 -5.44 1.28 -12.71
CA ASP A 77 -4.00 1.40 -12.55
C ASP A 77 -3.62 2.22 -11.30
N VAL A 78 -2.64 1.72 -10.52
CA VAL A 78 -2.08 2.43 -9.36
C VAL A 78 -0.73 3.08 -9.68
N ARG A 79 -0.05 2.64 -10.72
CA ARG A 79 1.26 3.11 -11.22
C ARG A 79 2.44 2.91 -10.27
N SER A 80 2.19 2.56 -9.03
CA SER A 80 3.20 2.41 -7.98
C SER A 80 3.25 1.01 -7.35
N VAL A 81 2.65 0.00 -8.00
CA VAL A 81 2.77 -1.41 -7.65
C VAL A 81 2.84 -2.22 -8.94
N LEU A 82 4.06 -2.59 -9.34
CA LEU A 82 4.34 -3.10 -10.67
C LEU A 82 5.05 -4.45 -10.64
N LEU A 83 4.64 -5.37 -11.51
CA LEU A 83 5.49 -6.46 -11.95
C LEU A 83 6.29 -5.97 -13.16
N VAL A 84 7.59 -5.96 -13.03
CA VAL A 84 8.58 -5.58 -14.03
C VAL A 84 9.20 -6.87 -14.58
N SER A 85 9.09 -7.14 -15.87
CA SER A 85 9.39 -8.47 -16.42
C SER A 85 10.21 -8.43 -17.72
N ARG A 86 11.15 -9.35 -17.85
CA ARG A 86 11.92 -9.60 -19.09
C ARG A 86 11.11 -10.41 -20.11
N VAL A 87 10.14 -11.19 -19.65
CA VAL A 87 9.31 -12.08 -20.47
C VAL A 87 7.83 -11.68 -20.38
N PRO A 88 6.97 -12.09 -21.32
CA PRO A 88 5.52 -11.99 -21.11
C PRO A 88 5.08 -12.68 -19.82
N ALA A 89 4.04 -12.14 -19.15
CA ALA A 89 3.56 -12.71 -17.88
C ALA A 89 3.11 -14.18 -18.03
N GLU A 90 2.61 -14.54 -19.19
CA GLU A 90 2.21 -15.88 -19.58
C GLU A 90 3.40 -16.87 -19.66
N GLU A 91 4.60 -16.35 -19.87
CA GLU A 91 5.84 -17.14 -20.00
C GLU A 91 6.63 -17.23 -18.68
N ILE A 92 6.18 -16.57 -17.62
CA ILE A 92 6.86 -16.63 -16.30
C ILE A 92 6.88 -18.06 -15.77
N GLY A 93 5.78 -18.81 -15.89
CA GLY A 93 5.72 -20.23 -15.53
C GLY A 93 6.25 -20.51 -14.11
N THR A 94 7.36 -21.27 -14.04
CA THR A 94 8.04 -21.63 -12.78
C THR A 94 9.36 -20.87 -12.58
N GLN A 95 9.64 -19.87 -13.40
CA GLN A 95 10.89 -19.10 -13.31
C GLN A 95 10.94 -18.28 -12.01
N ARG A 96 12.11 -17.74 -11.68
CA ARG A 96 12.29 -16.95 -10.46
C ARG A 96 11.69 -15.55 -10.61
N VAL A 97 10.91 -15.14 -9.60
CA VAL A 97 10.36 -13.79 -9.47
C VAL A 97 10.85 -13.18 -8.15
N LEU A 98 11.45 -12.00 -8.23
CA LEU A 98 11.95 -11.27 -7.09
C LEU A 98 10.83 -10.40 -6.50
N LEU A 99 10.78 -10.32 -5.19
CA LEU A 99 9.83 -9.53 -4.43
C LEU A 99 10.56 -8.44 -3.64
N SER A 100 10.11 -7.20 -3.74
CA SER A 100 10.59 -6.12 -2.88
C SER A 100 10.36 -6.46 -1.41
N ASP A 101 11.31 -6.18 -0.53
CA ASP A 101 11.20 -6.38 0.92
C ASP A 101 10.32 -5.34 1.64
N GLN A 102 9.71 -4.42 0.89
CA GLN A 102 8.99 -3.27 1.46
C GLN A 102 7.48 -3.47 1.59
N SER A 103 6.87 -4.52 1.03
CA SER A 103 5.40 -4.69 1.04
C SER A 103 4.96 -6.14 1.24
N ALA A 104 3.89 -6.33 2.01
CA ALA A 104 3.25 -7.63 2.19
C ALA A 104 2.00 -7.81 1.31
N SER A 105 1.13 -6.78 1.15
CA SER A 105 -0.08 -6.88 0.31
C SER A 105 0.25 -7.09 -1.16
N SER A 106 1.28 -6.40 -1.67
CA SER A 106 1.69 -6.52 -3.07
C SER A 106 2.24 -7.92 -3.38
N HIS A 107 2.91 -8.57 -2.42
CA HIS A 107 3.32 -9.97 -2.55
C HIS A 107 2.13 -10.91 -2.74
N ALA A 108 1.11 -10.77 -1.88
CA ALA A 108 -0.10 -11.58 -1.96
C ALA A 108 -0.86 -11.31 -3.27
N LEU A 109 -1.01 -10.04 -3.65
CA LEU A 109 -1.66 -9.64 -4.90
C LEU A 109 -0.96 -10.23 -6.12
N LEU A 110 0.37 -10.11 -6.21
CA LEU A 110 1.14 -10.68 -7.32
C LEU A 110 0.94 -12.19 -7.42
N LYS A 111 1.00 -12.91 -6.31
CA LYS A 111 0.81 -14.37 -6.27
C LYS A 111 -0.58 -14.77 -6.76
N ILE A 112 -1.61 -14.05 -6.33
CA ILE A 112 -3.00 -14.25 -6.79
C ILE A 112 -3.09 -14.01 -8.29
N ILE A 113 -2.57 -12.89 -8.81
CA ILE A 113 -2.63 -12.54 -10.22
C ILE A 113 -1.87 -13.56 -11.07
N LEU A 114 -0.61 -13.88 -10.74
CA LEU A 114 0.18 -14.82 -11.49
C LEU A 114 -0.48 -16.20 -11.57
N ARG A 115 -1.03 -16.68 -10.44
CA ARG A 115 -1.72 -17.96 -10.38
C ARG A 115 -3.03 -17.95 -11.17
N ARG A 116 -3.90 -16.95 -10.93
CA ARG A 116 -5.28 -16.97 -11.42
C ARG A 116 -5.44 -16.43 -12.84
N SER A 117 -4.62 -15.44 -13.24
CA SER A 117 -4.69 -14.86 -14.58
C SER A 117 -3.74 -15.52 -15.57
N TYR A 118 -2.60 -16.03 -15.08
CA TYR A 118 -1.51 -16.50 -15.95
C TYR A 118 -1.13 -17.96 -15.73
N GLY A 119 -1.73 -18.66 -14.76
CA GLY A 119 -1.41 -20.05 -14.45
C GLY A 119 0.02 -20.28 -14.00
N ALA A 120 0.75 -19.22 -13.60
CA ALA A 120 2.14 -19.29 -13.23
C ALA A 120 2.32 -19.63 -11.74
N ALA A 121 3.36 -20.40 -11.43
CA ALA A 121 3.76 -20.79 -10.08
C ALA A 121 5.28 -20.63 -9.88
N PRO A 122 5.79 -19.37 -9.95
CA PRO A 122 7.22 -19.11 -9.91
C PRO A 122 7.84 -19.41 -8.54
N ALA A 123 9.17 -19.58 -8.53
CA ALA A 123 9.95 -19.53 -7.30
C ALA A 123 10.09 -18.05 -6.87
N TYR A 124 9.68 -17.73 -5.63
CA TYR A 124 9.75 -16.37 -5.10
C TYR A 124 10.95 -16.18 -4.18
N GLU A 125 11.66 -15.07 -4.36
CA GLU A 125 12.76 -14.64 -3.50
C GLU A 125 12.55 -13.18 -3.09
N THR A 126 12.58 -12.87 -1.79
CA THR A 126 12.44 -11.50 -1.29
C THR A 126 13.81 -10.89 -1.07
N ARG A 127 14.02 -9.68 -1.61
CA ARG A 127 15.26 -8.92 -1.46
C ARG A 127 15.05 -7.43 -1.70
N ALA A 128 16.04 -6.62 -1.33
CA ALA A 128 16.11 -5.23 -1.76
C ALA A 128 16.29 -5.18 -3.29
N LEU A 129 15.54 -4.29 -3.95
CA LEU A 129 15.56 -4.07 -5.39
C LEU A 129 15.83 -2.60 -5.67
N THR A 130 16.45 -2.30 -6.80
CA THR A 130 16.70 -0.93 -7.26
C THR A 130 16.23 -0.73 -8.70
N PRO A 131 15.77 0.49 -9.08
CA PRO A 131 15.33 0.78 -10.45
C PRO A 131 16.43 0.68 -11.51
N GLU A 132 17.71 0.82 -11.13
CA GLU A 132 18.86 0.74 -12.05
C GLU A 132 19.10 -0.67 -12.60
N ASP A 133 18.76 -1.71 -11.80
CA ASP A 133 18.77 -3.11 -12.23
C ASP A 133 17.44 -3.77 -11.84
N PRO A 134 16.35 -3.44 -12.56
CA PRO A 134 15.00 -3.79 -12.14
C PRO A 134 14.69 -5.29 -12.23
N VAL A 135 15.38 -6.02 -13.11
CA VAL A 135 15.27 -7.47 -13.22
C VAL A 135 16.67 -8.07 -13.31
N PRO A 136 17.33 -8.33 -12.18
CA PRO A 136 18.68 -8.90 -12.14
C PRO A 136 18.77 -10.24 -12.86
N ASP A 137 19.97 -10.59 -13.31
CA ASP A 137 20.22 -11.83 -14.03
C ASP A 137 19.75 -13.07 -13.26
N GLY A 138 19.14 -14.00 -14.00
CA GLY A 138 18.57 -15.22 -13.47
C GLY A 138 17.17 -15.04 -12.86
N ALA A 139 16.57 -13.85 -12.90
CA ALA A 139 15.16 -13.63 -12.61
C ALA A 139 14.37 -13.35 -13.91
N ALA A 140 13.13 -13.83 -13.98
CA ALA A 140 12.22 -13.51 -15.07
C ALA A 140 11.54 -12.15 -14.85
N ALA A 141 11.25 -11.82 -13.58
CA ALA A 141 10.54 -10.61 -13.23
C ALA A 141 10.84 -10.18 -11.79
N SER A 142 10.47 -8.94 -11.45
CA SER A 142 10.60 -8.36 -10.12
C SER A 142 9.36 -7.54 -9.76
N LEU A 143 8.97 -7.57 -8.49
CA LEU A 143 7.89 -6.74 -7.94
C LEU A 143 8.46 -5.46 -7.35
N PHE A 144 8.06 -4.33 -7.88
CA PHE A 144 8.37 -3.00 -7.33
C PHE A 144 7.15 -2.36 -6.70
N ILE A 145 7.38 -1.53 -5.68
CA ILE A 145 6.34 -0.72 -5.04
C ILE A 145 6.83 0.71 -4.79
N GLY A 146 5.86 1.59 -4.49
CA GLY A 146 6.13 2.95 -4.05
C GLY A 146 6.77 3.81 -5.13
N ASP A 147 7.64 4.69 -4.72
CA ASP A 147 8.22 5.72 -5.57
C ASP A 147 9.17 5.13 -6.65
N ASP A 148 9.83 4.00 -6.35
CA ASP A 148 10.65 3.26 -7.33
C ASP A 148 9.80 2.63 -8.43
N ALA A 149 8.64 2.08 -8.08
CA ALA A 149 7.69 1.59 -9.08
C ALA A 149 7.14 2.72 -9.94
N LEU A 150 6.79 3.87 -9.33
CA LEU A 150 6.29 5.04 -10.06
C LEU A 150 7.33 5.58 -11.05
N GLU A 151 8.62 5.54 -10.69
CA GLU A 151 9.71 5.91 -11.60
C GLU A 151 9.80 4.96 -12.79
N LEU A 152 9.80 3.64 -12.54
CA LEU A 152 9.80 2.62 -13.60
C LEU A 152 8.55 2.69 -14.49
N TYR A 153 7.40 3.10 -13.94
CA TYR A 153 6.19 3.34 -14.73
C TYR A 153 6.38 4.46 -15.74
N HIS A 154 7.03 5.55 -15.35
CA HIS A 154 7.27 6.70 -16.21
C HIS A 154 8.48 6.53 -17.13
N HIS A 155 9.47 5.74 -16.72
CA HIS A 155 10.74 5.55 -17.42
C HIS A 155 11.09 4.06 -17.51
N PRO A 156 10.26 3.25 -18.21
CA PRO A 156 10.53 1.81 -18.32
C PRO A 156 11.82 1.57 -19.12
N PRO A 157 12.73 0.73 -18.61
CA PRO A 157 13.94 0.35 -19.36
C PRO A 157 13.60 -0.40 -20.65
N ASN A 158 14.47 -0.27 -21.65
CA ASN A 158 14.29 -0.97 -22.93
C ASN A 158 14.23 -2.51 -22.74
N GLY A 159 13.29 -3.14 -23.43
CA GLY A 159 13.13 -4.60 -23.37
C GLY A 159 12.43 -5.13 -22.12
N ILE A 160 11.99 -4.24 -21.23
CA ILE A 160 11.24 -4.59 -20.02
C ILE A 160 9.75 -4.35 -20.24
N ARG A 161 8.93 -5.27 -19.75
CA ARG A 161 7.47 -5.17 -19.70
C ARG A 161 7.03 -4.74 -18.32
N ILE A 162 6.03 -3.87 -18.28
CA ILE A 162 5.44 -3.36 -17.03
C ILE A 162 3.99 -3.86 -16.95
N TYR A 163 3.65 -4.50 -15.85
CA TYR A 163 2.28 -4.90 -15.50
C TYR A 163 1.89 -4.18 -14.21
N ASP A 164 0.89 -3.32 -14.30
CA ASP A 164 0.32 -2.67 -13.12
C ASP A 164 -0.60 -3.66 -12.40
N LEU A 165 -0.26 -4.00 -11.16
CA LEU A 165 -0.98 -5.06 -10.45
C LEU A 165 -2.40 -4.65 -10.04
N ALA A 166 -2.69 -3.37 -9.89
CA ALA A 166 -4.05 -2.93 -9.62
C ALA A 166 -4.92 -3.00 -10.88
N TYR A 167 -4.37 -2.67 -12.04
CA TYR A 167 -5.03 -2.87 -13.32
C TYR A 167 -5.32 -4.36 -13.57
N GLU A 168 -4.34 -5.23 -13.33
CA GLU A 168 -4.50 -6.69 -13.45
C GLU A 168 -5.56 -7.22 -12.48
N TRP A 169 -5.59 -6.71 -11.24
CA TRP A 169 -6.63 -7.04 -10.28
C TRP A 169 -8.03 -6.60 -10.75
N LYS A 170 -8.15 -5.37 -11.24
CA LYS A 170 -9.41 -4.85 -11.80
C LYS A 170 -9.88 -5.68 -12.98
N ARG A 171 -8.97 -6.07 -13.86
CA ARG A 171 -9.26 -6.95 -15.01
C ARG A 171 -9.73 -8.34 -14.58
N LEU A 172 -9.11 -8.92 -13.54
CA LEU A 172 -9.46 -10.24 -13.01
C LEU A 172 -10.80 -10.25 -12.27
N THR A 173 -11.13 -9.18 -11.54
CA THR A 173 -12.20 -9.19 -10.54
C THR A 173 -13.28 -8.16 -10.73
N GLY A 174 -13.03 -7.09 -11.47
CA GLY A 174 -13.88 -5.90 -11.53
C GLY A 174 -13.85 -5.00 -10.29
N ALA A 175 -13.17 -5.41 -9.21
CA ALA A 175 -13.16 -4.73 -7.92
C ALA A 175 -11.99 -3.74 -7.77
N ARG A 176 -12.12 -2.79 -6.83
CA ARG A 176 -11.00 -1.96 -6.36
C ARG A 176 -9.98 -2.80 -5.59
N MET A 177 -8.69 -2.41 -5.64
CA MET A 177 -7.64 -3.03 -4.84
C MET A 177 -7.26 -2.14 -3.66
N VAL A 178 -7.22 -2.71 -2.44
CA VAL A 178 -6.79 -2.01 -1.23
C VAL A 178 -5.41 -2.52 -0.83
N PHE A 179 -4.40 -1.69 -0.97
CA PHE A 179 -3.00 -2.02 -0.65
C PHE A 179 -2.67 -1.81 0.81
N GLY A 180 -3.18 -0.72 1.37
CA GLY A 180 -2.93 -0.31 2.74
C GLY A 180 -4.16 0.26 3.42
N ILE A 181 -4.18 0.13 4.72
CA ILE A 181 -5.19 0.68 5.62
C ILE A 181 -4.50 1.32 6.82
N TRP A 182 -5.20 2.15 7.56
CA TRP A 182 -4.79 2.51 8.90
C TRP A 182 -5.43 1.55 9.90
N ALA A 183 -4.59 0.97 10.77
CA ALA A 183 -5.03 0.06 11.81
C ALA A 183 -4.60 0.57 13.19
N ALA A 184 -5.46 0.33 14.19
CA ALA A 184 -5.20 0.60 15.60
C ALA A 184 -5.13 -0.71 16.37
N ALA A 185 -4.26 -0.78 17.38
CA ALA A 185 -4.27 -1.87 18.35
C ALA A 185 -5.60 -1.86 19.13
N ARG A 186 -6.29 -3.00 19.25
CA ARG A 186 -7.55 -3.10 20.01
C ARG A 186 -7.40 -2.68 21.46
N SER A 187 -6.25 -2.99 22.08
CA SER A 187 -5.96 -2.57 23.46
C SER A 187 -5.88 -1.06 23.60
N PHE A 188 -5.28 -0.36 22.61
CA PHE A 188 -5.23 1.10 22.57
C PHE A 188 -6.62 1.69 22.34
N ALA A 189 -7.38 1.17 21.38
CA ALA A 189 -8.74 1.62 21.10
C ALA A 189 -9.67 1.51 22.32
N ALA A 190 -9.55 0.42 23.07
CA ALA A 190 -10.35 0.19 24.28
C ALA A 190 -9.93 1.11 25.46
N ALA A 191 -8.63 1.35 25.63
CA ALA A 191 -8.11 2.12 26.76
C ALA A 191 -8.10 3.64 26.51
N HIS A 192 -8.03 4.07 25.25
CA HIS A 192 -7.79 5.46 24.84
C HIS A 192 -8.68 5.90 23.66
N PRO A 193 -10.04 5.79 23.77
CA PRO A 193 -10.94 6.08 22.67
C PRO A 193 -10.90 7.54 22.20
N ALA A 194 -10.67 8.50 23.11
CA ALA A 194 -10.58 9.91 22.76
C ALA A 194 -9.31 10.22 21.93
N GLU A 195 -8.17 9.63 22.32
CA GLU A 195 -6.92 9.75 21.58
C GLU A 195 -7.01 9.05 20.21
N LEU A 196 -7.69 7.90 20.13
CA LEU A 196 -7.93 7.24 18.86
C LEU A 196 -8.77 8.10 17.92
N ALA A 197 -9.86 8.69 18.41
CA ALA A 197 -10.71 9.60 17.65
C ALA A 197 -9.93 10.84 17.16
N MET A 198 -9.05 11.38 17.99
CA MET A 198 -8.17 12.49 17.62
C MET A 198 -7.19 12.09 16.52
N VAL A 199 -6.53 10.93 16.62
CA VAL A 199 -5.61 10.42 15.59
C VAL A 199 -6.36 10.18 14.28
N HIS A 200 -7.50 9.49 14.31
CA HIS A 200 -8.35 9.26 13.15
C HIS A 200 -8.76 10.58 12.48
N GLY A 201 -9.29 11.53 13.28
CA GLY A 201 -9.72 12.83 12.77
C GLY A 201 -8.62 13.57 12.01
N ARG A 202 -7.37 13.53 12.49
CA ARG A 202 -6.22 14.16 11.81
C ARG A 202 -5.85 13.45 10.51
N ILE A 203 -5.87 12.13 10.50
CA ILE A 203 -5.62 11.35 9.28
C ILE A 203 -6.71 11.61 8.25
N ALA A 204 -7.97 11.47 8.63
CA ALA A 204 -9.12 11.69 7.74
C ALA A 204 -9.15 13.12 7.18
N GLU A 205 -8.88 14.13 8.04
CA GLU A 205 -8.82 15.53 7.64
C GLU A 205 -7.74 15.80 6.60
N ALA A 206 -6.56 15.18 6.73
CA ALA A 206 -5.47 15.34 5.80
C ALA A 206 -5.86 14.93 4.37
N PHE A 207 -6.59 13.82 4.22
CA PHE A 207 -7.07 13.35 2.92
C PHE A 207 -8.28 14.16 2.42
N ARG A 208 -9.19 14.54 3.30
CA ARG A 208 -10.37 15.35 2.94
C ARG A 208 -9.98 16.73 2.41
N ARG A 209 -8.94 17.35 2.97
CA ARG A 209 -8.45 18.65 2.55
C ARG A 209 -7.39 18.59 1.45
N TRP A 210 -7.21 17.43 0.82
CA TRP A 210 -6.19 17.27 -0.22
C TRP A 210 -6.30 18.30 -1.35
N ASP A 211 -7.51 18.57 -1.84
CA ASP A 211 -7.73 19.53 -2.93
C ASP A 211 -7.27 20.95 -2.60
N GLU A 212 -7.29 21.33 -1.32
CA GLU A 212 -6.80 22.64 -0.85
C GLU A 212 -5.26 22.67 -0.73
N ALA A 213 -4.65 21.53 -0.39
CA ALA A 213 -3.22 21.42 -0.08
C ALA A 213 -2.36 20.95 -1.26
N LYS A 214 -2.95 20.30 -2.28
CA LYS A 214 -2.24 19.54 -3.32
C LYS A 214 -1.15 20.32 -4.05
N ASP A 215 -1.40 21.57 -4.42
CA ASP A 215 -0.42 22.35 -5.19
C ASP A 215 0.82 22.67 -4.35
N ALA A 216 0.63 23.03 -3.07
CA ALA A 216 1.71 23.32 -2.16
C ALA A 216 2.47 22.03 -1.77
N ALA A 217 1.73 20.95 -1.51
CA ALA A 217 2.30 19.65 -1.17
C ALA A 217 3.13 19.07 -2.32
N ILE A 218 2.62 19.11 -3.54
CA ILE A 218 3.37 18.69 -4.74
C ILE A 218 4.60 19.59 -4.94
N ALA A 219 4.48 20.90 -4.79
CA ALA A 219 5.63 21.81 -4.91
C ALA A 219 6.75 21.47 -3.91
N ALA A 220 6.40 21.07 -2.69
CA ALA A 220 7.36 20.73 -1.66
C ALA A 220 8.22 19.49 -2.00
N VAL A 221 7.68 18.52 -2.76
CA VAL A 221 8.41 17.30 -3.14
C VAL A 221 9.07 17.38 -4.52
N LEU A 222 8.78 18.40 -5.32
CA LEU A 222 9.41 18.59 -6.64
C LEU A 222 10.91 18.92 -6.56
N ALA A 223 11.38 19.40 -5.41
CA ALA A 223 12.80 19.72 -5.21
C ALA A 223 13.72 18.50 -5.36
N ASP A 224 13.22 17.29 -5.14
CA ASP A 224 13.97 16.05 -5.30
C ASP A 224 14.28 15.74 -6.78
N GLY A 225 13.59 16.39 -7.73
CA GLY A 225 13.83 16.28 -9.17
C GLY A 225 13.46 14.93 -9.80
N ARG A 226 12.93 13.98 -9.01
CA ARG A 226 12.61 12.62 -9.44
C ARG A 226 11.38 12.57 -10.35
N PHE A 227 10.42 13.46 -10.13
CA PHE A 227 9.17 13.51 -10.89
C PHE A 227 8.85 14.93 -11.34
N THR A 228 8.09 15.04 -12.43
CA THR A 228 7.50 16.32 -12.86
C THR A 228 6.20 16.61 -12.11
N ARG A 229 5.79 17.87 -12.06
CA ARG A 229 4.49 18.28 -11.50
C ARG A 229 3.32 17.53 -12.18
N ALA A 230 3.37 17.38 -13.50
CA ALA A 230 2.33 16.72 -14.26
C ALA A 230 2.19 15.22 -13.86
N GLN A 231 3.32 14.51 -13.67
CA GLN A 231 3.34 13.12 -13.22
C GLN A 231 2.72 12.98 -11.83
N LEU A 232 3.12 13.83 -10.87
CA LEU A 232 2.59 13.78 -9.50
C LEU A 232 1.11 14.18 -9.44
N THR A 233 0.69 15.20 -10.21
CA THR A 233 -0.72 15.59 -10.29
C THR A 233 -1.58 14.46 -10.85
N ALA A 234 -1.14 13.78 -11.90
CA ALA A 234 -1.85 12.65 -12.47
C ALA A 234 -1.89 11.44 -11.51
N TYR A 235 -0.77 11.13 -10.83
CA TYR A 235 -0.68 10.05 -9.87
C TYR A 235 -1.61 10.25 -8.67
N LEU A 236 -1.47 11.40 -8.00
CA LEU A 236 -2.24 11.73 -6.78
C LEU A 236 -3.68 12.19 -7.06
N GLY A 237 -4.02 12.47 -8.32
CA GLY A 237 -5.36 12.90 -8.71
C GLY A 237 -6.29 11.79 -9.17
N SER A 238 -5.76 10.70 -9.72
CA SER A 238 -6.60 9.65 -10.33
C SER A 238 -6.16 8.21 -10.06
N ALA A 239 -4.88 7.97 -9.76
CA ALA A 239 -4.40 6.60 -9.57
C ALA A 239 -4.59 6.10 -8.13
N VAL A 240 -4.57 6.99 -7.14
CA VAL A 240 -4.72 6.63 -5.73
C VAL A 240 -6.11 7.00 -5.22
N VAL A 241 -6.78 6.05 -4.58
CA VAL A 241 -8.06 6.23 -3.87
C VAL A 241 -7.78 6.15 -2.38
N TRP A 242 -8.21 7.17 -1.62
CA TRP A 242 -7.99 7.24 -0.17
C TRP A 242 -9.22 6.96 0.69
N HIS A 243 -10.39 6.82 0.06
CA HIS A 243 -11.65 6.61 0.78
C HIS A 243 -11.96 5.12 0.95
N LEU A 244 -12.17 4.70 2.20
CA LEU A 244 -12.61 3.36 2.56
C LEU A 244 -14.16 3.30 2.55
N ASP A 245 -14.74 3.44 1.36
CA ASP A 245 -16.18 3.37 1.14
C ASP A 245 -16.68 1.91 0.96
N ALA A 246 -17.96 1.74 0.67
CA ALA A 246 -18.59 0.43 0.50
C ALA A 246 -17.96 -0.40 -0.63
N GLU A 247 -17.59 0.24 -1.76
CA GLU A 247 -16.96 -0.43 -2.91
C GLU A 247 -15.52 -0.86 -2.58
N THR A 248 -14.78 0.00 -1.91
CA THR A 248 -13.41 -0.27 -1.46
C THR A 248 -13.39 -1.39 -0.41
N LEU A 249 -14.34 -1.39 0.54
CA LEU A 249 -14.54 -2.48 1.49
C LEU A 249 -14.92 -3.79 0.81
N ALA A 250 -15.75 -3.75 -0.24
CA ALA A 250 -16.07 -4.95 -1.02
C ALA A 250 -14.82 -5.52 -1.72
N GLY A 251 -13.98 -4.66 -2.29
CA GLY A 251 -12.69 -5.04 -2.87
C GLY A 251 -11.75 -5.66 -1.84
N LEU A 252 -11.67 -5.09 -0.65
CA LEU A 252 -10.86 -5.62 0.45
C LEU A 252 -11.31 -7.01 0.89
N ARG A 253 -12.63 -7.22 1.03
CA ARG A 253 -13.21 -8.54 1.36
C ARG A 253 -12.87 -9.56 0.27
N LEU A 254 -12.96 -9.17 -0.98
CA LEU A 254 -12.63 -10.04 -2.11
C LEU A 254 -11.15 -10.41 -2.12
N PHE A 255 -10.26 -9.45 -1.86
CA PHE A 255 -8.82 -9.69 -1.75
C PHE A 255 -8.50 -10.68 -0.62
N TYR A 256 -9.09 -10.53 0.56
CA TYR A 256 -8.90 -11.46 1.67
C TYR A 256 -9.45 -12.86 1.36
N ARG A 257 -10.59 -12.95 0.67
CA ARG A 257 -11.12 -14.24 0.22
C ARG A 257 -10.15 -14.95 -0.72
N TYR A 258 -9.65 -14.27 -1.74
CA TYR A 258 -8.68 -14.86 -2.67
C TYR A 258 -7.36 -15.22 -2.00
N ALA A 259 -6.90 -14.40 -1.07
CA ALA A 259 -5.71 -14.70 -0.28
C ALA A 259 -5.89 -15.97 0.59
N ALA A 260 -7.07 -16.18 1.17
CA ALA A 260 -7.38 -17.38 1.93
C ALA A 260 -7.51 -18.63 1.03
N GLU A 261 -8.24 -18.51 -0.09
CA GLU A 261 -8.39 -19.60 -1.08
C GLU A 261 -7.04 -20.04 -1.66
N ASP A 262 -6.09 -19.10 -1.84
CA ASP A 262 -4.74 -19.38 -2.35
C ASP A 262 -3.73 -19.75 -1.26
N GLY A 263 -4.17 -19.87 0.00
CA GLY A 263 -3.32 -20.28 1.14
C GLY A 263 -2.32 -19.21 1.59
N LEU A 264 -2.53 -17.95 1.26
CA LEU A 264 -1.64 -16.83 1.64
C LEU A 264 -1.96 -16.28 3.04
N ILE A 265 -3.16 -16.54 3.52
CA ILE A 265 -3.62 -16.33 4.90
C ILE A 265 -4.42 -17.55 5.36
N VAL A 266 -4.51 -17.75 6.67
CA VAL A 266 -5.13 -18.95 7.25
C VAL A 266 -6.64 -19.01 7.01
N ARG A 267 -7.31 -17.85 7.10
CA ARG A 267 -8.77 -17.70 6.92
C ARG A 267 -9.11 -16.28 6.43
N THR A 268 -10.26 -16.12 5.82
CA THR A 268 -10.82 -14.78 5.54
C THR A 268 -11.23 -14.14 6.87
N PRO A 269 -10.62 -13.00 7.26
CA PRO A 269 -10.97 -12.34 8.53
C PRO A 269 -12.31 -11.59 8.43
N ALA A 270 -12.95 -11.36 9.57
CA ALA A 270 -13.94 -10.31 9.69
C ALA A 270 -13.25 -8.94 9.55
N ILE A 271 -13.90 -8.00 8.85
CA ILE A 271 -13.44 -6.61 8.80
C ILE A 271 -14.16 -5.87 9.92
N GLU A 272 -13.41 -5.45 10.92
CA GLU A 272 -13.92 -4.70 12.06
C GLU A 272 -13.35 -3.29 12.05
N LEU A 273 -14.25 -2.31 11.99
CA LEU A 273 -13.90 -0.89 12.01
C LEU A 273 -13.81 -0.40 13.46
N ALA A 274 -12.87 0.48 13.73
CA ALA A 274 -12.79 1.17 15.00
C ALA A 274 -13.97 2.10 15.20
N ALA A 275 -14.48 2.20 16.42
CA ALA A 275 -15.42 3.25 16.80
C ALA A 275 -14.63 4.54 17.09
N VAL A 276 -14.84 5.60 16.31
CA VAL A 276 -14.13 6.88 16.37
C VAL A 276 -15.08 8.05 16.30
#